data_41ed05bad7cdb32b96ad8595b7a34389
#
_entry.id   41ed05bad7cdb32b96ad8595b7a34389
#
_cell.length_a   1.000
_cell.length_b   1.000
_cell.length_c   1.000
_cell.angle_alpha   90.00
_cell.angle_beta   90.00
_cell.angle_gamma   90.00
#
_symmetry.space_group_name_H-M   'P 1'
#
loop_
_entity.id
_entity.type
_entity.pdbx_description
1 polymer ?
#
loop_
_entity_poly.entity_id
_entity_poly.type
_entity_poly.pdbx_seq_one_letter_code
_entity_poly.pdbx_strand_id
1 'polypeptide(L)'
;MKNLKLTKGLIALSSAALIATFAVAVPTVASAADTCVTTNVQAGTKSVSVEKCTGTDGNNSKYEIMMPAKFNGTLMVYSHGIRYNVNLPKIPVVAPNGSLIDYSPEVSPSAEVTAALLAQGFALAGAGVQTQGWNLEEGVEAALQVLTIARDKYSKINKVVTWGNSLGGLTSQALAEQYSGAVDAALPMCIADSAQAEITMAGDFLWGMKSLFNPAIKGTGYSKGTAGYVEMVTDIGTVLTTFQALQAALAANITAPAWPATSTAPAALKALPVRSAILLLGLMAGVPTQSWDYDASSGPAGASETSFGLVISPALAVLQNGAEAAVLAVIANYDMEVRYGGVVFDNSTTNYVARVSEELDQYAAALTGRNSALGILQYLSAVPKVKADPAAVAKMNSAYQLQGKIEVPTIALAATADHITPAGAAQYLKNQYDAAVANGVAKSGKLLNIWNKPDDAYTEFSSAGAPVAQTVKPNGTGHCNYTTSQILAVAKLIASAAKTGKLPSNRAVQAAIKDEPNLFVDPNFAPPLLKFRQ
;
A
#
# COMPACT_ATOMS: atom_id res chain seq x y z
N MET A 1 19.03 13.09 -80.96
CA MET A 1 19.35 11.70 -81.34
C MET A 1 18.91 10.77 -80.24
N LYS A 2 18.11 9.82 -80.62
CA LYS A 2 17.61 8.60 -79.92
C LYS A 2 16.91 8.76 -78.57
N ASN A 3 15.58 8.68 -78.68
CA ASN A 3 14.58 8.41 -77.67
C ASN A 3 14.83 7.08 -76.97
N LEU A 4 14.68 7.04 -75.63
CA LEU A 4 14.45 5.80 -74.89
C LEU A 4 13.18 5.96 -74.08
N LYS A 5 12.15 5.18 -74.44
CA LYS A 5 10.86 5.09 -73.78
C LYS A 5 11.02 4.25 -72.51
N LEU A 6 10.66 4.80 -71.33
CA LEU A 6 10.47 4.02 -70.11
C LEU A 6 9.01 3.59 -70.02
N THR A 7 8.81 2.29 -70.08
CA THR A 7 7.55 1.60 -69.80
C THR A 7 7.26 1.60 -68.31
N LYS A 8 6.06 2.07 -67.94
CA LYS A 8 5.51 1.99 -66.57
C LYS A 8 5.05 0.54 -66.29
N GLY A 9 5.75 -0.17 -65.40
CA GLY A 9 5.26 -1.40 -64.81
C GLY A 9 4.58 -1.11 -63.48
N LEU A 10 3.25 -1.25 -63.42
CA LEU A 10 2.50 -1.27 -62.15
C LEU A 10 2.79 -2.62 -61.46
N ILE A 11 3.43 -2.58 -60.31
CA ILE A 11 3.45 -3.70 -59.38
C ILE A 11 2.38 -3.41 -58.32
N ALA A 12 1.28 -4.16 -58.40
CA ALA A 12 0.27 -4.19 -57.36
C ALA A 12 0.79 -5.09 -56.23
N LEU A 13 1.20 -4.46 -55.13
CA LEU A 13 1.43 -5.19 -53.88
C LEU A 13 0.08 -5.39 -53.17
N SER A 14 -0.44 -6.58 -53.23
CA SER A 14 -1.55 -7.06 -52.42
C SER A 14 -1.06 -7.24 -50.98
N SER A 15 -1.42 -6.30 -50.09
CA SER A 15 -1.23 -6.44 -48.66
C SER A 15 -2.23 -7.43 -48.10
N ALA A 16 -1.85 -8.71 -48.01
CA ALA A 16 -2.56 -9.68 -47.21
C ALA A 16 -2.22 -9.41 -45.73
N ALA A 17 -3.13 -8.75 -45.02
CA ALA A 17 -3.06 -8.65 -43.58
C ALA A 17 -3.26 -10.05 -42.98
N LEU A 18 -2.16 -10.66 -42.52
CA LEU A 18 -2.22 -11.83 -41.66
C LEU A 18 -2.70 -11.33 -40.27
N ILE A 19 -4.00 -11.52 -40.02
CA ILE A 19 -4.52 -11.45 -38.64
C ILE A 19 -4.06 -12.75 -37.95
N ALA A 20 -2.91 -12.70 -37.30
CA ALA A 20 -2.51 -13.74 -36.37
C ALA A 20 -3.39 -13.62 -35.12
N THR A 21 -4.47 -14.40 -35.07
CA THR A 21 -5.16 -14.71 -33.83
C THR A 21 -4.19 -15.49 -32.94
N PHE A 22 -3.55 -14.82 -32.01
CA PHE A 22 -2.89 -15.50 -30.91
C PHE A 22 -3.98 -16.14 -30.05
N ALA A 23 -4.30 -17.41 -30.36
CA ALA A 23 -4.93 -18.27 -29.37
C ALA A 23 -3.89 -18.46 -28.27
N VAL A 24 -4.03 -17.72 -27.17
CA VAL A 24 -3.31 -17.99 -25.93
C VAL A 24 -3.77 -19.38 -25.52
N ALA A 25 -2.94 -20.38 -25.73
CA ALA A 25 -3.15 -21.70 -25.16
C ALA A 25 -3.01 -21.53 -23.64
N VAL A 26 -4.15 -21.49 -22.95
CA VAL A 26 -4.17 -21.60 -21.49
C VAL A 26 -3.61 -22.97 -21.16
N PRO A 27 -2.48 -23.07 -20.43
CA PRO A 27 -1.95 -24.38 -20.05
C PRO A 27 -3.03 -25.12 -19.26
N THR A 28 -3.35 -26.34 -19.66
CA THR A 28 -4.21 -27.23 -18.87
C THR A 28 -3.48 -27.57 -17.59
N VAL A 29 -3.90 -26.92 -16.51
CA VAL A 29 -3.36 -27.10 -15.18
C VAL A 29 -3.82 -28.46 -14.68
N ALA A 30 -2.88 -29.38 -14.45
CA ALA A 30 -3.15 -30.58 -13.67
C ALA A 30 -3.28 -30.17 -12.20
N SER A 31 -4.48 -29.79 -11.78
CA SER A 31 -4.80 -29.49 -10.38
C SER A 31 -4.71 -30.77 -9.56
N ALA A 32 -4.08 -30.71 -8.40
CA ALA A 32 -4.30 -31.73 -7.35
C ALA A 32 -5.80 -31.75 -7.04
N ALA A 33 -6.36 -32.93 -6.78
CA ALA A 33 -7.81 -33.09 -6.58
C ALA A 33 -8.33 -32.12 -5.51
N ASP A 34 -9.27 -31.25 -5.88
CA ASP A 34 -9.90 -30.31 -4.96
C ASP A 34 -10.58 -31.04 -3.80
N THR A 35 -10.35 -30.56 -2.59
CA THR A 35 -11.13 -30.99 -1.43
C THR A 35 -12.22 -29.97 -1.15
N CYS A 36 -13.48 -30.37 -1.30
CA CYS A 36 -14.63 -29.52 -1.01
C CYS A 36 -15.42 -30.07 0.17
N VAL A 37 -15.76 -29.19 1.10
CA VAL A 37 -16.60 -29.51 2.29
C VAL A 37 -17.69 -28.49 2.45
N THR A 38 -18.89 -28.92 2.84
CA THR A 38 -19.94 -27.98 3.26
C THR A 38 -19.73 -27.64 4.73
N THR A 39 -19.66 -26.34 5.01
CA THR A 39 -19.50 -25.81 6.36
C THR A 39 -20.46 -24.64 6.61
N ASN A 40 -20.59 -24.21 7.85
CA ASN A 40 -21.36 -23.04 8.23
C ASN A 40 -20.43 -21.93 8.73
N VAL A 41 -20.61 -20.73 8.18
CA VAL A 41 -19.89 -19.51 8.60
C VAL A 41 -20.86 -18.61 9.36
N GLN A 42 -20.45 -18.16 10.54
CA GLN A 42 -21.27 -17.25 11.36
C GLN A 42 -21.06 -15.80 10.96
N ALA A 43 -22.14 -15.10 10.58
CA ALA A 43 -22.16 -13.68 10.26
C ALA A 43 -23.10 -12.96 11.26
N GLY A 44 -22.55 -12.55 12.40
CA GLY A 44 -23.34 -12.09 13.55
C GLY A 44 -24.26 -13.22 14.05
N THR A 45 -25.56 -12.98 14.04
CA THR A 45 -26.58 -13.97 14.45
C THR A 45 -27.00 -14.92 13.32
N LYS A 46 -26.51 -14.73 12.08
CA LYS A 46 -26.88 -15.54 10.91
C LYS A 46 -25.84 -16.62 10.65
N SER A 47 -26.30 -17.85 10.39
CA SER A 47 -25.48 -18.95 9.90
C SER A 47 -25.62 -19.05 8.38
N VAL A 48 -24.50 -19.02 7.67
CA VAL A 48 -24.42 -19.10 6.20
C VAL A 48 -23.82 -20.45 5.82
N SER A 49 -24.58 -21.30 5.14
CA SER A 49 -24.06 -22.55 4.59
C SER A 49 -23.20 -22.26 3.37
N VAL A 50 -21.99 -22.79 3.34
CA VAL A 50 -20.94 -22.52 2.35
C VAL A 50 -20.28 -23.81 1.93
N GLU A 51 -20.13 -24.04 0.63
CA GLU A 51 -19.19 -25.02 0.10
C GLU A 51 -17.81 -24.37 0.06
N LYS A 52 -16.88 -24.91 0.86
CA LYS A 52 -15.49 -24.48 0.93
C LYS A 52 -14.63 -25.50 0.18
N CYS A 53 -13.97 -25.04 -0.90
CA CYS A 53 -13.04 -25.83 -1.69
C CYS A 53 -11.62 -25.31 -1.52
N THR A 54 -10.68 -26.22 -1.32
CA THR A 54 -9.25 -25.94 -1.22
C THR A 54 -8.47 -26.85 -2.17
N GLY A 55 -7.38 -26.37 -2.70
CA GLY A 55 -6.50 -27.11 -3.60
C GLY A 55 -5.19 -26.38 -3.84
N THR A 56 -4.46 -26.81 -4.85
CA THR A 56 -3.28 -26.13 -5.38
C THR A 56 -3.45 -25.85 -6.84
N ASP A 57 -3.00 -24.67 -7.28
CA ASP A 57 -2.98 -24.31 -8.71
C ASP A 57 -1.78 -24.90 -9.44
N GLY A 58 -1.63 -24.59 -10.72
CA GLY A 58 -0.54 -25.10 -11.57
C GLY A 58 0.86 -24.66 -11.14
N ASN A 59 0.96 -23.63 -10.33
CA ASN A 59 2.21 -23.11 -9.78
C ASN A 59 2.43 -23.55 -8.32
N ASN A 60 1.67 -24.54 -7.85
CA ASN A 60 1.65 -25.02 -6.47
C ASN A 60 1.23 -23.97 -5.42
N SER A 61 0.61 -22.87 -5.82
CA SER A 61 -0.01 -21.94 -4.89
C SER A 61 -1.29 -22.55 -4.34
N LYS A 62 -1.42 -22.56 -3.02
CA LYS A 62 -2.67 -23.01 -2.36
C LYS A 62 -3.77 -22.00 -2.67
N TYR A 63 -4.98 -22.49 -2.89
CA TYR A 63 -6.14 -21.63 -3.05
C TYR A 63 -7.32 -22.06 -2.18
N GLU A 64 -8.22 -21.12 -1.96
CA GLU A 64 -9.50 -21.34 -1.30
C GLU A 64 -10.61 -20.68 -2.12
N ILE A 65 -11.73 -21.39 -2.27
CA ILE A 65 -12.97 -20.88 -2.86
C ILE A 65 -14.10 -21.15 -1.89
N MET A 66 -14.89 -20.15 -1.59
CA MET A 66 -16.06 -20.23 -0.70
C MET A 66 -17.31 -19.85 -1.48
N MET A 67 -18.18 -20.83 -1.73
CA MET A 67 -19.42 -20.67 -2.47
C MET A 67 -20.63 -20.74 -1.53
N PRO A 68 -21.35 -19.61 -1.28
CA PRO A 68 -22.51 -19.62 -0.40
C PRO A 68 -23.70 -20.32 -1.06
N ALA A 69 -24.52 -21.02 -0.27
CA ALA A 69 -25.72 -21.67 -0.78
C ALA A 69 -26.71 -20.68 -1.47
N LYS A 70 -26.79 -19.45 -0.97
CA LYS A 70 -27.56 -18.35 -1.59
C LYS A 70 -26.62 -17.43 -2.37
N PHE A 71 -26.13 -17.89 -3.51
CA PHE A 71 -25.19 -17.14 -4.35
C PHE A 71 -25.89 -16.03 -5.15
N ASN A 72 -25.30 -14.82 -5.17
CA ASN A 72 -25.86 -13.64 -5.85
C ASN A 72 -25.37 -13.44 -7.30
N GLY A 73 -24.53 -14.37 -7.81
CA GLY A 73 -23.96 -14.34 -9.17
C GLY A 73 -22.60 -13.65 -9.26
N THR A 74 -22.06 -13.09 -8.18
CA THR A 74 -20.78 -12.37 -8.17
C THR A 74 -19.71 -13.11 -7.37
N LEU A 75 -18.58 -13.42 -8.02
CA LEU A 75 -17.35 -13.89 -7.39
C LEU A 75 -16.45 -12.68 -7.08
N MET A 76 -15.91 -12.63 -5.87
CA MET A 76 -14.87 -11.68 -5.47
C MET A 76 -13.55 -12.43 -5.29
N VAL A 77 -12.54 -12.10 -6.13
CA VAL A 77 -11.20 -12.71 -6.10
C VAL A 77 -10.25 -11.79 -5.34
N TYR A 78 -9.81 -12.23 -4.17
CA TYR A 78 -8.99 -11.47 -3.26
C TYR A 78 -7.50 -11.73 -3.49
N SER A 79 -6.73 -10.65 -3.51
CA SER A 79 -5.28 -10.66 -3.44
C SER A 79 -4.84 -10.09 -2.08
N HIS A 80 -4.06 -10.86 -1.32
CA HIS A 80 -3.57 -10.43 -0.01
C HIS A 80 -2.49 -9.35 -0.12
N GLY A 81 -2.26 -8.58 0.94
CA GLY A 81 -1.18 -7.62 1.05
C GLY A 81 0.20 -8.28 1.13
N ILE A 82 1.25 -7.46 1.28
CA ILE A 82 2.61 -7.98 1.42
C ILE A 82 2.73 -8.89 2.65
N ARG A 83 3.41 -10.02 2.51
CA ARG A 83 3.80 -10.93 3.58
C ARG A 83 5.32 -11.07 3.59
N TYR A 84 5.88 -11.41 4.74
CA TYR A 84 7.33 -11.58 4.85
C TYR A 84 7.82 -12.78 4.02
N ASN A 85 8.86 -12.54 3.23
CA ASN A 85 9.55 -13.60 2.48
C ASN A 85 10.70 -14.24 3.27
N VAL A 86 10.67 -14.09 4.57
CA VAL A 86 11.66 -14.65 5.50
C VAL A 86 10.97 -15.13 6.77
N ASN A 87 11.51 -16.19 7.36
CA ASN A 87 11.15 -16.56 8.72
C ASN A 87 11.77 -15.55 9.69
N LEU A 88 10.98 -15.06 10.63
CA LEU A 88 11.48 -14.19 11.69
C LEU A 88 11.66 -14.97 12.98
N PRO A 89 12.79 -14.78 13.70
CA PRO A 89 12.94 -15.28 15.05
C PRO A 89 12.01 -14.55 16.00
N LYS A 90 11.98 -14.95 17.27
CA LYS A 90 11.24 -14.20 18.29
C LYS A 90 11.81 -12.80 18.43
N ILE A 91 11.03 -11.81 18.03
CA ILE A 91 11.35 -10.39 18.13
C ILE A 91 10.21 -9.74 18.94
N PRO A 92 10.48 -9.18 20.14
CA PRO A 92 9.46 -8.50 20.91
C PRO A 92 8.68 -7.49 20.07
N VAL A 93 7.36 -7.40 20.26
CA VAL A 93 6.42 -6.50 19.56
C VAL A 93 6.15 -6.91 18.10
N VAL A 94 7.17 -7.34 17.34
CA VAL A 94 7.06 -7.65 15.89
C VAL A 94 6.62 -9.09 15.64
N ALA A 95 7.32 -10.03 16.23
CA ALA A 95 7.07 -11.46 16.12
C ALA A 95 7.36 -12.15 17.47
N PRO A 96 6.55 -11.94 18.52
CA PRO A 96 6.84 -12.41 19.89
C PRO A 96 6.96 -13.93 19.99
N ASN A 97 6.31 -14.66 19.10
CA ASN A 97 6.40 -16.12 18.98
C ASN A 97 7.29 -16.59 17.82
N GLY A 98 7.91 -15.65 17.09
CA GLY A 98 8.49 -15.89 15.77
C GLY A 98 7.41 -15.86 14.69
N SER A 99 7.81 -15.81 13.44
CA SER A 99 6.91 -15.90 12.28
C SER A 99 7.53 -16.79 11.22
N LEU A 100 6.75 -17.70 10.67
CA LEU A 100 7.12 -18.46 9.48
C LEU A 100 6.57 -17.77 8.23
N ILE A 101 7.20 -18.02 7.10
CA ILE A 101 6.67 -17.58 5.79
C ILE A 101 5.27 -18.21 5.64
N ASP A 102 4.28 -17.38 5.37
CA ASP A 102 2.89 -17.80 5.26
C ASP A 102 2.46 -17.94 3.80
N TYR A 103 2.17 -19.16 3.38
CA TYR A 103 1.65 -19.51 2.05
C TYR A 103 0.17 -19.91 2.09
N SER A 104 -0.55 -19.58 3.15
CA SER A 104 -1.98 -19.89 3.26
C SER A 104 -2.81 -18.98 2.32
N PRO A 105 -3.88 -19.50 1.71
CA PRO A 105 -4.79 -18.68 0.92
C PRO A 105 -5.62 -17.77 1.83
N GLU A 106 -5.91 -16.59 1.34
CA GLU A 106 -6.87 -15.66 1.94
C GLU A 106 -7.94 -15.28 0.92
N VAL A 107 -9.18 -15.22 1.36
CA VAL A 107 -10.34 -14.85 0.52
C VAL A 107 -10.89 -13.47 0.85
N SER A 108 -10.39 -12.85 1.92
CA SER A 108 -10.72 -11.48 2.36
C SER A 108 -9.73 -11.03 3.46
N PRO A 109 -9.71 -9.74 3.84
CA PRO A 109 -8.80 -9.23 4.86
C PRO A 109 -9.06 -9.74 6.29
N SER A 110 -10.24 -10.28 6.58
CA SER A 110 -10.55 -10.84 7.90
C SER A 110 -11.69 -11.85 7.85
N ALA A 111 -11.77 -12.71 8.89
CA ALA A 111 -12.87 -13.66 9.03
C ALA A 111 -14.24 -12.96 9.13
N GLU A 112 -14.29 -11.78 9.75
CA GLU A 112 -15.52 -11.00 9.88
C GLU A 112 -16.01 -10.48 8.53
N VAL A 113 -15.10 -9.95 7.70
CA VAL A 113 -15.41 -9.52 6.32
C VAL A 113 -15.81 -10.71 5.46
N THR A 114 -15.12 -11.86 5.58
CA THR A 114 -15.51 -13.12 4.92
C THR A 114 -16.96 -13.46 5.22
N ALA A 115 -17.31 -13.54 6.51
CA ALA A 115 -18.65 -13.90 6.96
C ALA A 115 -19.71 -12.90 6.44
N ALA A 116 -19.40 -11.63 6.51
CA ALA A 116 -20.31 -10.55 6.08
C ALA A 116 -20.58 -10.58 4.57
N LEU A 117 -19.55 -10.79 3.74
CA LEU A 117 -19.68 -10.92 2.28
C LEU A 117 -20.47 -12.18 1.87
N LEU A 118 -20.16 -13.32 2.49
CA LEU A 118 -20.89 -14.58 2.27
C LEU A 118 -22.38 -14.44 2.64
N ALA A 119 -22.69 -13.71 3.72
CA ALA A 119 -24.09 -13.41 4.11
C ALA A 119 -24.83 -12.52 3.11
N GLN A 120 -24.13 -11.74 2.29
CA GLN A 120 -24.68 -11.00 1.16
C GLN A 120 -24.77 -11.83 -0.14
N GLY A 121 -24.35 -13.09 -0.09
CA GLY A 121 -24.38 -14.01 -1.22
C GLY A 121 -23.20 -13.89 -2.18
N PHE A 122 -22.14 -13.17 -1.86
CA PHE A 122 -20.91 -13.17 -2.67
C PHE A 122 -20.19 -14.51 -2.53
N ALA A 123 -19.72 -15.09 -3.64
CA ALA A 123 -18.69 -16.11 -3.58
C ALA A 123 -17.33 -15.42 -3.41
N LEU A 124 -16.43 -16.06 -2.67
CA LEU A 124 -15.10 -15.54 -2.40
C LEU A 124 -14.04 -16.53 -2.88
N ALA A 125 -12.94 -16.02 -3.42
CA ALA A 125 -11.79 -16.83 -3.78
C ALA A 125 -10.50 -16.07 -3.52
N GLY A 126 -9.39 -16.80 -3.28
CA GLY A 126 -8.08 -16.21 -3.14
C GLY A 126 -6.98 -17.27 -3.08
N ALA A 127 -5.76 -16.86 -3.31
CA ALA A 127 -4.56 -17.70 -3.32
C ALA A 127 -3.57 -17.28 -2.23
N GLY A 128 -2.79 -18.25 -1.76
CA GLY A 128 -1.56 -18.03 -1.01
C GLY A 128 -0.39 -18.19 -1.96
N VAL A 129 0.15 -17.10 -2.46
CA VAL A 129 1.20 -17.07 -3.48
C VAL A 129 2.47 -17.76 -2.98
N GLN A 130 3.14 -18.55 -3.85
CA GLN A 130 4.35 -19.31 -3.47
C GLN A 130 5.58 -18.42 -3.24
N THR A 131 5.62 -17.25 -3.86
CA THR A 131 6.66 -16.24 -3.59
C THR A 131 6.05 -15.15 -2.73
N GLN A 132 6.62 -14.88 -1.57
CA GLN A 132 6.20 -13.78 -0.69
C GLN A 132 7.11 -12.55 -0.89
N GLY A 133 6.92 -11.50 -0.11
CA GLY A 133 7.57 -10.22 -0.33
C GLY A 133 6.89 -9.41 -1.43
N TRP A 134 7.66 -8.69 -2.23
CA TRP A 134 7.14 -7.95 -3.38
C TRP A 134 6.86 -8.90 -4.56
N ASN A 135 5.68 -9.48 -4.60
CA ASN A 135 5.28 -10.58 -5.49
C ASN A 135 4.16 -10.18 -6.48
N LEU A 136 4.23 -8.98 -7.06
CA LEU A 136 3.16 -8.44 -7.91
C LEU A 136 2.79 -9.39 -9.07
N GLU A 137 3.78 -9.86 -9.84
CA GLU A 137 3.55 -10.70 -11.02
C GLU A 137 3.01 -12.07 -10.62
N GLU A 138 3.60 -12.69 -9.62
CA GLU A 138 3.17 -14.00 -9.10
C GLU A 138 1.77 -13.90 -8.48
N GLY A 139 1.45 -12.77 -7.85
CA GLY A 139 0.11 -12.49 -7.30
C GLY A 139 -0.95 -12.34 -8.39
N VAL A 140 -0.64 -11.64 -9.49
CA VAL A 140 -1.53 -11.52 -10.66
C VAL A 140 -1.79 -12.89 -11.27
N GLU A 141 -0.75 -13.69 -11.46
CA GLU A 141 -0.87 -15.03 -12.03
C GLU A 141 -1.70 -15.95 -11.15
N ALA A 142 -1.44 -15.99 -9.84
CA ALA A 142 -2.18 -16.80 -8.87
C ALA A 142 -3.67 -16.40 -8.83
N ALA A 143 -3.97 -15.10 -8.84
CA ALA A 143 -5.35 -14.60 -8.85
C ALA A 143 -6.08 -15.01 -10.16
N LEU A 144 -5.41 -14.92 -11.31
CA LEU A 144 -5.96 -15.36 -12.60
C LEU A 144 -6.24 -16.87 -12.63
N GLN A 145 -5.33 -17.69 -12.07
CA GLN A 145 -5.51 -19.14 -11.98
C GLN A 145 -6.69 -19.51 -11.09
N VAL A 146 -6.79 -18.92 -9.89
CA VAL A 146 -7.92 -19.17 -8.98
C VAL A 146 -9.25 -18.73 -9.58
N LEU A 147 -9.28 -17.62 -10.30
CA LEU A 147 -10.44 -17.16 -11.05
C LEU A 147 -10.86 -18.20 -12.09
N THR A 148 -9.90 -18.74 -12.84
CA THR A 148 -10.14 -19.77 -13.88
C THR A 148 -10.70 -21.04 -13.24
N ILE A 149 -10.07 -21.56 -12.19
CA ILE A 149 -10.54 -22.74 -11.45
C ILE A 149 -11.97 -22.52 -10.92
N ALA A 150 -12.27 -21.33 -10.37
CA ALA A 150 -13.60 -21.03 -9.87
C ALA A 150 -14.66 -21.04 -10.99
N ARG A 151 -14.36 -20.48 -12.18
CA ARG A 151 -15.28 -20.47 -13.32
C ARG A 151 -15.52 -21.87 -13.90
N ASP A 152 -14.46 -22.68 -13.99
CA ASP A 152 -14.57 -24.05 -14.48
C ASP A 152 -15.44 -24.90 -13.56
N LYS A 153 -15.31 -24.68 -12.24
CA LYS A 153 -16.06 -25.40 -11.23
C LYS A 153 -17.52 -24.94 -11.11
N TYR A 154 -17.77 -23.63 -11.27
CA TYR A 154 -19.07 -23.02 -10.98
C TYR A 154 -19.60 -22.21 -12.16
N SER A 155 -20.31 -22.85 -13.08
CA SER A 155 -20.90 -22.23 -14.27
C SER A 155 -21.90 -21.09 -13.96
N LYS A 156 -22.38 -20.99 -12.72
CA LYS A 156 -23.28 -19.93 -12.24
C LYS A 156 -22.58 -18.59 -11.92
N ILE A 157 -21.25 -18.51 -11.98
CA ILE A 157 -20.51 -17.25 -11.83
C ILE A 157 -20.75 -16.38 -13.04
N ASN A 158 -21.48 -15.28 -12.84
CA ASN A 158 -21.85 -14.35 -13.91
C ASN A 158 -20.95 -13.12 -13.95
N LYS A 159 -20.43 -12.71 -12.79
CA LYS A 159 -19.61 -11.51 -12.61
C LYS A 159 -18.42 -11.80 -11.71
N VAL A 160 -17.28 -11.18 -12.05
CA VAL A 160 -16.04 -11.28 -11.27
C VAL A 160 -15.57 -9.88 -10.89
N VAL A 161 -15.31 -9.71 -9.61
CA VAL A 161 -14.66 -8.52 -9.04
C VAL A 161 -13.30 -8.96 -8.53
N THR A 162 -12.21 -8.36 -9.02
CA THR A 162 -10.90 -8.50 -8.39
C THR A 162 -10.73 -7.42 -7.32
N TRP A 163 -10.19 -7.79 -6.17
CA TRP A 163 -10.02 -6.86 -5.05
C TRP A 163 -8.86 -7.25 -4.16
N GLY A 164 -8.37 -6.32 -3.35
CA GLY A 164 -7.26 -6.61 -2.44
C GLY A 164 -6.81 -5.39 -1.67
N ASN A 165 -5.97 -5.63 -0.67
CA ASN A 165 -5.41 -4.61 0.22
C ASN A 165 -3.91 -4.41 -0.05
N SER A 166 -3.40 -3.17 0.06
CA SER A 166 -1.95 -2.90 0.02
C SER A 166 -1.33 -3.37 -1.31
N LEU A 167 -0.29 -4.19 -1.29
CA LEU A 167 0.25 -4.87 -2.47
C LEU A 167 -0.83 -5.67 -3.21
N GLY A 168 -1.79 -6.29 -2.50
CA GLY A 168 -2.94 -6.95 -3.10
C GLY A 168 -3.90 -5.99 -3.81
N GLY A 169 -3.98 -4.74 -3.36
CA GLY A 169 -4.66 -3.66 -4.08
C GLY A 169 -3.98 -3.37 -5.42
N LEU A 170 -2.64 -3.26 -5.42
CA LEU A 170 -1.84 -3.12 -6.64
C LEU A 170 -2.01 -4.34 -7.56
N THR A 171 -1.95 -5.56 -7.01
CA THR A 171 -2.14 -6.82 -7.73
C THR A 171 -3.53 -6.88 -8.39
N SER A 172 -4.59 -6.51 -7.66
CA SER A 172 -5.95 -6.53 -8.20
C SER A 172 -6.14 -5.51 -9.32
N GLN A 173 -5.52 -4.33 -9.21
CA GLN A 173 -5.55 -3.33 -10.28
C GLN A 173 -4.73 -3.78 -11.49
N ALA A 174 -3.54 -4.36 -11.27
CA ALA A 174 -2.70 -4.89 -12.34
C ALA A 174 -3.39 -6.05 -13.09
N LEU A 175 -4.09 -6.93 -12.38
CA LEU A 175 -4.92 -7.98 -13.00
C LEU A 175 -6.00 -7.37 -13.90
N ALA A 176 -6.70 -6.32 -13.42
CA ALA A 176 -7.74 -5.66 -14.19
C ALA A 176 -7.20 -4.93 -15.43
N GLU A 177 -6.00 -4.34 -15.36
CA GLU A 177 -5.39 -3.68 -16.52
C GLU A 177 -4.86 -4.68 -17.57
N GLN A 178 -4.22 -5.75 -17.12
CA GLN A 178 -3.62 -6.75 -18.02
C GLN A 178 -4.64 -7.72 -18.60
N TYR A 179 -5.68 -8.05 -17.82
CA TYR A 179 -6.67 -9.09 -18.14
C TYR A 179 -8.10 -8.57 -18.00
N SER A 180 -8.39 -7.39 -18.57
CA SER A 180 -9.71 -6.73 -18.50
C SER A 180 -10.86 -7.59 -19.00
N GLY A 181 -10.60 -8.56 -19.88
CA GLY A 181 -11.58 -9.55 -20.34
C GLY A 181 -11.88 -10.66 -19.32
N ALA A 182 -11.03 -10.85 -18.30
CA ALA A 182 -11.22 -11.87 -17.28
C ALA A 182 -12.03 -11.38 -16.08
N VAL A 183 -12.12 -10.06 -15.85
CA VAL A 183 -12.81 -9.44 -14.71
C VAL A 183 -13.84 -8.44 -15.17
N ASP A 184 -14.88 -8.21 -14.37
CA ASP A 184 -15.97 -7.27 -14.68
C ASP A 184 -15.81 -5.94 -13.92
N ALA A 185 -15.04 -5.92 -12.82
CA ALA A 185 -14.75 -4.72 -12.04
C ALA A 185 -13.54 -4.94 -11.11
N ALA A 186 -12.95 -3.83 -10.61
CA ALA A 186 -11.84 -3.87 -9.67
C ALA A 186 -12.10 -3.01 -8.43
N LEU A 187 -11.63 -3.48 -7.26
CA LEU A 187 -11.70 -2.78 -5.98
C LEU A 187 -10.32 -2.81 -5.30
N PRO A 188 -9.34 -2.02 -5.78
CA PRO A 188 -8.09 -1.82 -5.06
C PRO A 188 -8.33 -1.01 -3.78
N MET A 189 -7.90 -1.54 -2.62
CA MET A 189 -8.01 -0.86 -1.33
C MET A 189 -6.61 -0.58 -0.79
N CYS A 190 -6.40 0.62 -0.18
CA CYS A 190 -5.08 1.04 0.32
C CYS A 190 -3.95 0.63 -0.66
N ILE A 191 -4.13 0.94 -1.92
CA ILE A 191 -3.25 0.49 -3.01
C ILE A 191 -1.81 0.96 -2.80
N ALA A 192 -0.83 0.04 -2.97
CA ALA A 192 0.57 0.41 -3.11
C ALA A 192 0.81 1.10 -4.48
N ASP A 193 1.76 2.04 -4.53
CA ASP A 193 2.07 2.77 -5.79
C ASP A 193 2.89 1.90 -6.75
N SER A 194 4.14 1.64 -6.39
CA SER A 194 5.09 0.83 -7.16
C SER A 194 6.26 0.41 -6.26
N ALA A 195 7.00 -0.63 -6.66
CA ALA A 195 8.19 -1.06 -5.94
C ALA A 195 9.16 0.11 -5.67
N GLN A 196 9.40 0.94 -6.68
CA GLN A 196 10.34 2.05 -6.55
C GLN A 196 9.83 3.16 -5.62
N ALA A 197 8.54 3.50 -5.66
CA ALA A 197 7.98 4.53 -4.79
C ALA A 197 7.99 4.08 -3.32
N GLU A 198 7.53 2.85 -3.05
CA GLU A 198 7.48 2.28 -1.70
C GLU A 198 8.88 2.11 -1.11
N ILE A 199 9.84 1.59 -1.90
CA ILE A 199 11.21 1.43 -1.41
C ILE A 199 11.93 2.78 -1.20
N THR A 200 11.55 3.82 -1.95
CA THR A 200 12.08 5.16 -1.74
C THR A 200 11.59 5.73 -0.42
N MET A 201 10.29 5.60 -0.11
CA MET A 201 9.73 6.04 1.17
C MET A 201 10.37 5.30 2.36
N ALA A 202 10.46 3.97 2.27
CA ALA A 202 11.09 3.12 3.28
C ALA A 202 12.58 3.45 3.46
N GLY A 203 13.33 3.57 2.37
CA GLY A 203 14.76 3.85 2.38
C GLY A 203 15.07 5.26 2.88
N ASP A 204 14.33 6.29 2.48
CA ASP A 204 14.49 7.67 2.98
C ASP A 204 14.27 7.73 4.49
N PHE A 205 13.26 7.02 5.00
CA PHE A 205 12.99 6.96 6.43
C PHE A 205 14.15 6.30 7.20
N LEU A 206 14.60 5.11 6.78
CA LEU A 206 15.70 4.39 7.43
C LEU A 206 17.03 5.14 7.32
N TRP A 207 17.32 5.74 6.16
CA TRP A 207 18.53 6.55 5.97
C TRP A 207 18.52 7.79 6.87
N GLY A 208 17.37 8.46 7.01
CA GLY A 208 17.22 9.58 7.91
C GLY A 208 17.37 9.19 9.38
N MET A 209 16.78 8.06 9.81
CA MET A 209 16.97 7.50 11.14
C MET A 209 18.45 7.21 11.44
N LYS A 210 19.15 6.55 10.51
CA LYS A 210 20.58 6.31 10.57
C LYS A 210 21.38 7.59 10.75
N SER A 211 21.07 8.59 9.92
CA SER A 211 21.84 9.83 9.86
C SER A 211 21.62 10.74 11.07
N LEU A 212 20.39 10.75 11.64
CA LEU A 212 20.03 11.65 12.73
C LEU A 212 20.16 10.98 14.10
N PHE A 213 19.77 9.73 14.25
CA PHE A 213 19.53 9.16 15.58
C PHE A 213 20.46 8.01 15.93
N ASN A 214 20.80 7.14 14.98
CA ASN A 214 21.64 5.97 15.28
C ASN A 214 22.39 5.47 14.04
N PRO A 215 23.70 5.74 13.91
CA PRO A 215 24.50 5.31 12.76
C PRO A 215 24.66 3.79 12.65
N ALA A 216 24.33 3.01 13.68
CA ALA A 216 24.35 1.56 13.65
C ALA A 216 23.22 0.95 12.79
N ILE A 217 22.17 1.72 12.47
CA ILE A 217 21.15 1.28 11.53
C ILE A 217 21.79 1.06 10.16
N LYS A 218 21.60 -0.13 9.59
CA LYS A 218 22.11 -0.44 8.26
C LYS A 218 21.17 0.10 7.17
N GLY A 219 19.91 -0.28 7.21
CA GLY A 219 18.81 0.17 6.36
C GLY A 219 18.84 -0.38 4.93
N THR A 220 20.02 -0.56 4.33
CA THR A 220 20.23 -1.08 2.97
C THR A 220 21.61 -1.71 2.83
N GLY A 221 21.88 -2.37 1.69
CA GLY A 221 23.19 -2.94 1.38
C GLY A 221 23.51 -4.19 2.20
N TYR A 222 22.52 -5.04 2.40
CA TYR A 222 22.65 -6.29 3.13
C TYR A 222 23.55 -7.28 2.38
N SER A 223 24.32 -8.06 3.12
CA SER A 223 25.13 -9.13 2.55
C SER A 223 24.25 -10.21 1.92
N LYS A 224 24.86 -11.04 1.05
CA LYS A 224 24.13 -12.16 0.44
C LYS A 224 23.98 -13.34 1.39
N GLY A 225 22.89 -14.09 1.24
CA GLY A 225 22.66 -15.34 1.96
C GLY A 225 22.45 -15.16 3.47
N THR A 226 22.94 -16.14 4.26
CA THR A 226 22.73 -16.16 5.72
C THR A 226 23.29 -14.92 6.43
N ALA A 227 24.41 -14.38 5.97
CA ALA A 227 24.99 -13.17 6.57
C ALA A 227 24.03 -11.98 6.45
N GLY A 228 23.43 -11.76 5.27
CA GLY A 228 22.47 -10.69 5.06
C GLY A 228 21.20 -10.87 5.88
N TYR A 229 20.72 -12.10 6.03
CA TYR A 229 19.60 -12.39 6.92
C TYR A 229 19.91 -12.01 8.38
N VAL A 230 21.09 -12.37 8.89
CA VAL A 230 21.51 -12.00 10.27
C VAL A 230 21.64 -10.49 10.41
N GLU A 231 22.18 -9.80 9.40
CA GLU A 231 22.28 -8.34 9.37
C GLU A 231 20.88 -7.69 9.42
N MET A 232 19.92 -8.19 8.63
CA MET A 232 18.54 -7.70 8.60
C MET A 232 17.87 -7.87 9.97
N VAL A 233 17.98 -9.05 10.60
CA VAL A 233 17.40 -9.30 11.94
C VAL A 233 18.03 -8.39 12.98
N THR A 234 19.35 -8.19 12.92
CA THR A 234 20.06 -7.27 13.81
C THR A 234 19.61 -5.83 13.61
N ASP A 235 19.39 -5.44 12.37
CA ASP A 235 18.94 -4.09 12.02
C ASP A 235 17.53 -3.80 12.54
N ILE A 236 16.61 -4.76 12.48
CA ILE A 236 15.31 -4.66 13.13
C ILE A 236 15.48 -4.33 14.62
N GLY A 237 16.33 -5.05 15.33
CA GLY A 237 16.62 -4.80 16.75
C GLY A 237 17.18 -3.39 17.00
N THR A 238 18.08 -2.92 16.13
CA THR A 238 18.68 -1.59 16.19
C THR A 238 17.65 -0.49 15.96
N VAL A 239 16.77 -0.66 14.98
CA VAL A 239 15.65 0.25 14.70
C VAL A 239 14.69 0.32 15.87
N LEU A 240 14.25 -0.83 16.42
CA LEU A 240 13.34 -0.88 17.57
C LEU A 240 13.93 -0.19 18.81
N THR A 241 15.19 -0.44 19.14
CA THR A 241 15.85 0.22 20.27
C THR A 241 16.00 1.73 20.07
N THR A 242 16.18 2.16 18.82
CA THR A 242 16.21 3.59 18.49
C THR A 242 14.84 4.25 18.72
N PHE A 243 13.74 3.59 18.30
CA PHE A 243 12.39 4.09 18.60
C PHE A 243 12.10 4.15 20.10
N GLN A 244 12.48 3.13 20.86
CA GLN A 244 12.33 3.13 22.31
C GLN A 244 13.08 4.31 22.96
N ALA A 245 14.29 4.62 22.49
CA ALA A 245 15.04 5.77 22.98
C ALA A 245 14.35 7.11 22.66
N LEU A 246 13.79 7.25 21.45
CA LEU A 246 13.02 8.44 21.05
C LEU A 246 11.73 8.58 21.86
N GLN A 247 10.99 7.49 22.06
CA GLN A 247 9.78 7.47 22.90
C GLN A 247 10.10 7.83 24.35
N ALA A 248 11.18 7.28 24.91
CA ALA A 248 11.61 7.61 26.26
C ALA A 248 12.00 9.10 26.42
N ALA A 249 12.67 9.67 25.40
CA ALA A 249 13.01 11.10 25.40
C ALA A 249 11.76 12.00 25.37
N LEU A 250 10.76 11.66 24.56
CA LEU A 250 9.49 12.37 24.49
C LEU A 250 8.69 12.23 25.79
N ALA A 251 8.67 11.04 26.39
CA ALA A 251 8.00 10.80 27.66
C ALA A 251 8.66 11.59 28.82
N ALA A 252 9.99 11.75 28.79
CA ALA A 252 10.71 12.51 29.80
C ALA A 252 10.46 14.03 29.70
N ASN A 253 10.39 14.57 28.49
CA ASN A 253 10.11 15.98 28.22
C ASN A 253 9.52 16.17 26.83
N ILE A 254 8.21 16.22 26.73
CA ILE A 254 7.51 16.30 25.44
C ILE A 254 7.75 17.62 24.70
N THR A 255 8.03 18.70 25.42
CA THR A 255 8.23 20.05 24.85
C THR A 255 9.62 20.21 24.25
N ALA A 256 10.64 19.75 25.00
CA ALA A 256 12.05 19.85 24.60
C ALA A 256 12.79 18.52 24.84
N PRO A 257 12.40 17.44 24.12
CA PRO A 257 12.99 16.12 24.33
C PRO A 257 14.44 16.09 23.83
N ALA A 258 15.29 15.40 24.61
CA ALA A 258 16.72 15.25 24.29
C ALA A 258 16.95 14.29 23.12
N TRP A 259 18.06 14.46 22.44
CA TRP A 259 18.49 13.53 21.40
C TRP A 259 18.99 12.21 22.01
N PRO A 260 18.81 11.06 21.33
CA PRO A 260 19.35 9.78 21.78
C PRO A 260 20.87 9.86 21.95
N ALA A 261 21.40 9.15 22.93
CA ALA A 261 22.87 9.06 23.15
C ALA A 261 23.63 8.47 21.96
N THR A 262 22.96 7.62 21.15
CA THR A 262 23.49 7.02 19.93
C THR A 262 23.66 8.03 18.79
N SER A 263 22.99 9.20 18.85
CA SER A 263 23.06 10.21 17.79
C SER A 263 24.47 10.79 17.65
N THR A 264 24.98 10.83 16.42
CA THR A 264 26.24 11.49 16.04
C THR A 264 26.02 12.88 15.42
N ALA A 265 24.79 13.40 15.47
CA ALA A 265 24.48 14.74 14.99
C ALA A 265 25.32 15.80 15.72
N PRO A 266 25.71 16.91 15.05
CA PRO A 266 26.47 17.99 15.66
C PRO A 266 25.78 18.59 16.90
N ALA A 267 26.55 19.10 17.85
CA ALA A 267 26.04 19.71 19.08
C ALA A 267 25.05 20.85 18.81
N ALA A 268 25.27 21.65 17.76
CA ALA A 268 24.37 22.71 17.33
C ALA A 268 22.97 22.21 16.97
N LEU A 269 22.85 21.03 16.35
CA LEU A 269 21.55 20.41 16.06
C LEU A 269 20.93 19.79 17.32
N LYS A 270 21.75 19.22 18.20
CA LYS A 270 21.29 18.65 19.47
C LYS A 270 20.75 19.68 20.45
N ALA A 271 21.01 20.98 20.23
CA ALA A 271 20.38 22.07 20.96
C ALA A 271 18.88 22.25 20.59
N LEU A 272 18.44 21.70 19.45
CA LEU A 272 17.03 21.67 19.07
C LEU A 272 16.31 20.49 19.73
N PRO A 273 15.00 20.61 20.03
CA PRO A 273 14.22 19.48 20.49
C PRO A 273 14.24 18.34 19.44
N VAL A 274 14.49 17.10 19.85
CA VAL A 274 14.56 15.98 18.89
C VAL A 274 13.23 15.76 18.14
N ARG A 275 12.10 16.22 18.71
CA ARG A 275 10.80 16.16 18.03
C ARG A 275 10.80 16.86 16.68
N SER A 276 11.58 17.95 16.52
CA SER A 276 11.69 18.67 15.23
C SER A 276 12.38 17.82 14.17
N ALA A 277 13.40 17.04 14.57
CA ALA A 277 14.08 16.12 13.68
C ALA A 277 13.21 14.89 13.33
N ILE A 278 12.42 14.39 14.30
CA ILE A 278 11.45 13.30 14.05
C ILE A 278 10.40 13.76 13.01
N LEU A 279 9.80 14.93 13.21
CA LEU A 279 8.82 15.46 12.26
C LEU A 279 9.43 15.65 10.87
N LEU A 280 10.60 16.30 10.80
CA LEU A 280 11.26 16.55 9.52
C LEU A 280 11.58 15.26 8.77
N LEU A 281 12.00 14.21 9.49
CA LEU A 281 12.20 12.88 8.90
C LEU A 281 10.91 12.33 8.29
N GLY A 282 9.79 12.42 9.00
CA GLY A 282 8.49 11.99 8.48
C GLY A 282 8.08 12.75 7.22
N LEU A 283 8.24 14.08 7.24
CA LEU A 283 7.93 14.93 6.08
C LEU A 283 8.80 14.58 4.85
N MET A 284 10.09 14.32 5.07
CA MET A 284 11.01 13.90 4.00
C MET A 284 10.63 12.57 3.35
N ALA A 285 10.20 11.62 4.17
CA ALA A 285 9.81 10.28 3.72
C ALA A 285 8.35 10.19 3.26
N GLY A 286 7.51 11.20 3.53
CA GLY A 286 6.09 11.19 3.21
C GLY A 286 5.23 10.44 4.24
N VAL A 287 5.73 10.26 5.47
CA VAL A 287 4.96 9.65 6.56
C VAL A 287 3.90 10.63 7.05
N PRO A 288 2.62 10.23 7.18
CA PRO A 288 1.55 11.10 7.64
C PRO A 288 1.82 11.70 9.03
N THR A 289 1.39 12.96 9.18
CA THR A 289 1.46 13.71 10.45
C THR A 289 0.22 13.52 11.33
N GLN A 290 -0.61 12.55 10.98
CA GLN A 290 -1.73 12.01 11.76
C GLN A 290 -1.52 10.51 11.93
N SER A 291 -1.87 9.98 13.08
CA SER A 291 -1.79 8.54 13.40
C SER A 291 -3.03 8.13 14.18
N TRP A 292 -3.11 6.90 14.64
CA TRP A 292 -4.29 6.48 15.39
C TRP A 292 -4.44 7.09 16.79
N ASP A 293 -3.35 7.55 17.44
CA ASP A 293 -3.43 8.23 18.75
C ASP A 293 -3.36 9.76 18.62
N TYR A 294 -2.88 10.28 17.50
CA TYR A 294 -2.54 11.70 17.37
C TYR A 294 -3.16 12.33 16.13
N ASP A 295 -4.06 13.28 16.35
CA ASP A 295 -4.57 14.19 15.33
C ASP A 295 -3.79 15.52 15.31
N ALA A 296 -4.13 16.42 14.39
CA ALA A 296 -3.46 17.70 14.23
C ALA A 296 -4.19 18.88 14.93
N SER A 297 -5.33 18.64 15.56
CA SER A 297 -6.21 19.70 16.06
C SER A 297 -6.48 19.65 17.56
N SER A 298 -6.35 18.48 18.19
CA SER A 298 -6.62 18.30 19.62
C SER A 298 -5.50 18.85 20.50
N GLY A 299 -5.88 19.30 21.70
CA GLY A 299 -4.96 19.73 22.73
C GLY A 299 -5.69 20.06 24.02
N PRO A 300 -5.00 20.07 25.17
CA PRO A 300 -5.59 20.46 26.44
C PRO A 300 -6.16 21.87 26.35
N ALA A 301 -7.35 22.08 26.95
CA ALA A 301 -7.94 23.39 27.05
C ALA A 301 -6.98 24.35 27.82
N GLY A 302 -6.67 25.52 27.25
CA GLY A 302 -5.72 26.48 27.82
C GLY A 302 -4.24 26.17 27.58
N ALA A 303 -3.93 25.18 26.74
CA ALA A 303 -2.57 25.07 26.19
C ALA A 303 -2.22 26.45 25.58
N SER A 304 -1.09 27.00 26.02
CA SER A 304 -0.56 28.25 25.47
C SER A 304 -0.37 28.11 23.95
N GLU A 305 0.09 29.18 23.29
CA GLU A 305 0.37 29.28 21.84
C GLU A 305 1.13 28.08 21.25
N THR A 306 1.69 27.26 22.08
CA THR A 306 2.21 25.93 21.74
C THR A 306 1.12 24.87 21.90
N SER A 307 0.00 25.03 21.17
CA SER A 307 -1.05 24.01 21.23
C SER A 307 -0.47 22.64 20.94
N PHE A 308 -0.88 21.62 21.68
CA PHE A 308 -0.42 20.26 21.49
C PHE A 308 -0.55 19.84 20.03
N GLY A 309 -1.71 20.07 19.40
CA GLY A 309 -1.98 19.72 18.01
C GLY A 309 -1.05 20.41 17.01
N LEU A 310 -0.69 21.69 17.26
CA LEU A 310 0.14 22.45 16.33
C LEU A 310 1.65 22.14 16.43
N VAL A 311 2.14 21.87 17.65
CA VAL A 311 3.60 21.84 17.92
C VAL A 311 4.13 20.45 18.22
N ILE A 312 3.33 19.59 18.86
CA ILE A 312 3.78 18.31 19.42
C ILE A 312 3.20 17.14 18.66
N SER A 313 1.89 17.12 18.43
CA SER A 313 1.15 16.00 17.84
C SER A 313 1.74 15.52 16.51
N PRO A 314 2.14 16.38 15.55
CA PRO A 314 2.70 15.92 14.29
C PRO A 314 3.95 15.04 14.44
N ALA A 315 4.83 15.38 15.39
CA ALA A 315 6.04 14.60 15.67
C ALA A 315 5.73 13.26 16.34
N LEU A 316 4.74 13.24 17.25
CA LEU A 316 4.26 12.00 17.89
C LEU A 316 3.59 11.08 16.87
N ALA A 317 2.79 11.64 15.97
CA ALA A 317 2.16 10.87 14.89
C ALA A 317 3.21 10.24 13.96
N VAL A 318 4.21 11.01 13.53
CA VAL A 318 5.33 10.48 12.72
C VAL A 318 6.09 9.40 13.48
N LEU A 319 6.33 9.57 14.79
CA LEU A 319 7.02 8.55 15.58
C LEU A 319 6.21 7.26 15.69
N GLN A 320 4.90 7.36 15.90
CA GLN A 320 4.01 6.20 15.98
C GLN A 320 3.90 5.47 14.62
N ASN A 321 3.60 6.20 13.56
CA ASN A 321 3.51 5.67 12.20
C ASN A 321 4.85 5.05 11.75
N GLY A 322 5.96 5.74 12.02
CA GLY A 322 7.29 5.27 11.69
C GLY A 322 7.69 4.00 12.44
N ALA A 323 7.28 3.86 13.71
CA ALA A 323 7.57 2.66 14.49
C ALA A 323 6.91 1.40 13.90
N GLU A 324 5.69 1.53 13.35
CA GLU A 324 5.00 0.44 12.66
C GLU A 324 5.62 0.15 11.29
N ALA A 325 5.93 1.21 10.52
CA ALA A 325 6.46 1.07 9.17
C ALA A 325 7.92 0.60 9.13
N ALA A 326 8.75 0.99 10.11
CA ALA A 326 10.20 0.81 10.01
C ALA A 326 10.66 -0.64 9.98
N VAL A 327 9.98 -1.55 10.70
CA VAL A 327 10.29 -2.98 10.64
C VAL A 327 9.98 -3.55 9.27
N LEU A 328 8.81 -3.21 8.72
CA LEU A 328 8.45 -3.59 7.35
C LEU A 328 9.46 -2.99 6.35
N ALA A 329 9.89 -1.75 6.56
CA ALA A 329 10.90 -1.10 5.72
C ALA A 329 12.25 -1.85 5.70
N VAL A 330 12.74 -2.32 6.86
CA VAL A 330 13.96 -3.14 6.94
C VAL A 330 13.79 -4.44 6.17
N ILE A 331 12.69 -5.16 6.40
CA ILE A 331 12.42 -6.45 5.74
C ILE A 331 12.21 -6.26 4.23
N ALA A 332 11.48 -5.22 3.83
CA ALA A 332 11.23 -4.93 2.42
C ALA A 332 12.50 -4.55 1.66
N ASN A 333 13.39 -3.73 2.25
CA ASN A 333 14.70 -3.44 1.66
C ASN A 333 15.51 -4.72 1.47
N TYR A 334 15.63 -5.55 2.51
CA TYR A 334 16.33 -6.83 2.42
C TYR A 334 15.72 -7.75 1.34
N ASP A 335 14.41 -7.93 1.34
CA ASP A 335 13.71 -8.79 0.38
C ASP A 335 13.93 -8.32 -1.06
N MET A 336 13.79 -7.01 -1.32
CA MET A 336 14.00 -6.45 -2.65
C MET A 336 15.45 -6.54 -3.10
N GLU A 337 16.43 -6.33 -2.20
CA GLU A 337 17.85 -6.51 -2.52
C GLU A 337 18.17 -7.97 -2.90
N VAL A 338 17.57 -8.94 -2.19
CA VAL A 338 17.70 -10.37 -2.55
C VAL A 338 17.00 -10.66 -3.89
N ARG A 339 15.78 -10.19 -4.08
CA ARG A 339 14.97 -10.44 -5.30
C ARG A 339 15.63 -9.84 -6.54
N TYR A 340 16.14 -8.63 -6.45
CA TYR A 340 16.70 -7.92 -7.61
C TYR A 340 18.23 -8.03 -7.72
N GLY A 341 18.89 -8.53 -6.68
CA GLY A 341 20.31 -8.89 -6.69
C GLY A 341 21.28 -7.79 -6.29
N GLY A 342 20.79 -6.67 -5.73
CA GLY A 342 21.59 -5.54 -5.26
C GLY A 342 20.73 -4.44 -4.65
N VAL A 343 21.37 -3.37 -4.18
CA VAL A 343 20.67 -2.21 -3.58
C VAL A 343 19.75 -1.55 -4.59
N VAL A 344 18.47 -1.37 -4.25
CA VAL A 344 17.46 -0.74 -5.11
C VAL A 344 17.05 0.66 -4.65
N PHE A 345 17.29 1.00 -3.39
CA PHE A 345 17.07 2.34 -2.88
C PHE A 345 18.16 3.31 -3.36
N ASP A 346 17.76 4.48 -3.87
CA ASP A 346 18.67 5.53 -4.32
C ASP A 346 18.20 6.91 -3.86
N ASN A 347 19.00 7.59 -3.05
CA ASN A 347 18.79 8.98 -2.72
C ASN A 347 19.99 9.87 -3.11
N SER A 348 20.91 9.36 -3.93
CA SER A 348 22.15 10.03 -4.28
C SER A 348 21.96 11.41 -4.90
N THR A 349 20.87 11.61 -5.64
CA THR A 349 20.51 12.87 -6.31
C THR A 349 19.37 13.63 -5.60
N THR A 350 18.79 13.08 -4.54
CA THR A 350 17.63 13.67 -3.88
C THR A 350 17.97 15.02 -3.22
N ASN A 351 17.20 16.05 -3.54
CA ASN A 351 17.23 17.35 -2.87
C ASN A 351 16.11 17.42 -1.82
N TYR A 352 16.43 17.09 -0.58
CA TYR A 352 15.45 17.07 0.51
C TYR A 352 14.91 18.47 0.86
N VAL A 353 15.67 19.55 0.63
CA VAL A 353 15.18 20.92 0.86
C VAL A 353 14.05 21.24 -0.12
N ALA A 354 14.21 20.91 -1.39
CA ALA A 354 13.16 21.10 -2.39
C ALA A 354 11.94 20.22 -2.10
N ARG A 355 12.17 18.95 -1.68
CA ARG A 355 11.13 17.97 -1.44
C ARG A 355 10.16 18.34 -0.29
N VAL A 356 10.61 19.10 0.71
CA VAL A 356 9.79 19.53 1.85
C VAL A 356 9.57 21.04 1.91
N SER A 357 9.77 21.74 0.79
CA SER A 357 9.75 23.22 0.77
C SER A 357 8.42 23.81 1.25
N GLU A 358 7.30 23.18 0.93
CA GLU A 358 5.96 23.63 1.34
C GLU A 358 5.71 23.34 2.81
N GLU A 359 6.11 22.16 3.28
CA GLU A 359 5.92 21.72 4.65
C GLU A 359 6.77 22.51 5.66
N LEU A 360 7.91 23.07 5.24
CA LEU A 360 8.74 23.91 6.14
C LEU A 360 7.98 25.11 6.67
N ASP A 361 7.08 25.71 5.91
CA ASP A 361 6.26 26.83 6.34
C ASP A 361 5.00 26.34 7.05
N GLN A 362 4.36 25.30 6.54
CA GLN A 362 3.17 24.71 7.16
C GLN A 362 3.44 24.21 8.58
N TYR A 363 4.57 23.55 8.82
CA TYR A 363 4.94 22.97 10.11
C TYR A 363 6.00 23.80 10.87
N ALA A 364 6.17 25.09 10.56
CA ALA A 364 7.24 25.90 11.13
C ALA A 364 7.25 25.88 12.65
N ALA A 365 6.10 25.94 13.32
CA ALA A 365 5.99 25.89 14.79
C ALA A 365 6.46 24.54 15.36
N ALA A 366 6.04 23.43 14.77
CA ALA A 366 6.43 22.08 15.18
C ALA A 366 7.91 21.79 14.89
N LEU A 367 8.46 22.37 13.82
CA LEU A 367 9.87 22.26 13.43
C LEU A 367 10.81 23.18 14.23
N THR A 368 10.30 23.92 15.21
CA THR A 368 11.08 24.92 15.99
C THR A 368 11.63 26.04 15.09
N GLY A 369 10.87 26.38 14.04
CA GLY A 369 11.18 27.41 13.05
C GLY A 369 11.81 26.88 11.76
N ARG A 370 11.52 27.55 10.65
CA ARG A 370 12.05 27.22 9.32
C ARG A 370 13.58 27.10 9.30
N ASN A 371 14.29 28.03 9.94
CA ASN A 371 15.76 28.03 9.95
C ASN A 371 16.34 26.80 10.67
N SER A 372 15.69 26.33 11.73
CA SER A 372 16.07 25.12 12.44
C SER A 372 15.96 23.90 11.53
N ALA A 373 14.84 23.77 10.81
CA ALA A 373 14.64 22.71 9.85
C ALA A 373 15.65 22.75 8.69
N LEU A 374 15.93 23.95 8.15
CA LEU A 374 16.96 24.12 7.13
C LEU A 374 18.35 23.73 7.63
N GLY A 375 18.68 23.99 8.90
CA GLY A 375 19.94 23.53 9.50
C GLY A 375 20.06 22.00 9.55
N ILE A 376 18.97 21.28 9.88
CA ILE A 376 18.94 19.81 9.85
C ILE A 376 19.10 19.31 8.40
N LEU A 377 18.38 19.92 7.45
CA LEU A 377 18.46 19.54 6.02
C LEU A 377 19.86 19.79 5.42
N GLN A 378 20.51 20.89 5.83
CA GLN A 378 21.89 21.17 5.43
C GLN A 378 22.87 20.12 5.95
N TYR A 379 22.72 19.69 7.23
CA TYR A 379 23.49 18.58 7.76
C TYR A 379 23.24 17.30 6.96
N LEU A 380 21.99 16.94 6.70
CA LEU A 380 21.64 15.75 5.90
C LEU A 380 22.18 15.82 4.47
N SER A 381 22.32 17.02 3.89
CA SER A 381 22.92 17.19 2.56
C SER A 381 24.41 16.84 2.52
N ALA A 382 25.10 16.92 3.67
CA ALA A 382 26.50 16.58 3.82
C ALA A 382 26.75 15.12 4.26
N VAL A 383 25.70 14.39 4.70
CA VAL A 383 25.81 12.97 5.07
C VAL A 383 25.90 12.11 3.82
N PRO A 384 26.70 11.02 3.83
CA PRO A 384 26.77 10.09 2.71
C PRO A 384 25.38 9.54 2.34
N LYS A 385 25.03 9.69 1.06
CA LYS A 385 23.82 9.19 0.48
C LYS A 385 24.00 7.78 -0.06
N VAL A 386 22.90 7.06 -0.21
CA VAL A 386 22.87 5.73 -0.81
C VAL A 386 22.75 5.87 -2.32
N LYS A 387 23.57 5.09 -3.04
CA LYS A 387 23.46 4.93 -4.49
C LYS A 387 23.06 3.49 -4.79
N ALA A 388 22.00 3.33 -5.55
CA ALA A 388 21.51 2.02 -5.97
C ALA A 388 22.45 1.32 -6.97
N ASP A 389 22.30 -0.01 -7.05
CA ASP A 389 22.89 -0.81 -8.13
C ASP A 389 22.01 -0.63 -9.39
N PRO A 390 22.57 -0.07 -10.48
CA PRO A 390 21.78 0.16 -11.70
C PRO A 390 21.16 -1.11 -12.30
N ALA A 391 21.82 -2.26 -12.16
CA ALA A 391 21.30 -3.52 -12.68
C ALA A 391 20.12 -4.03 -11.84
N ALA A 392 20.18 -3.88 -10.51
CA ALA A 392 19.09 -4.21 -9.62
C ALA A 392 17.86 -3.30 -9.87
N VAL A 393 18.08 -1.99 -10.02
CA VAL A 393 17.02 -1.02 -10.34
C VAL A 393 16.39 -1.32 -11.71
N ALA A 394 17.19 -1.63 -12.73
CA ALA A 394 16.67 -2.00 -14.05
C ALA A 394 15.80 -3.25 -13.97
N LYS A 395 16.21 -4.27 -13.21
CA LYS A 395 15.41 -5.47 -12.98
C LYS A 395 14.12 -5.18 -12.21
N MET A 396 14.16 -4.33 -11.16
CA MET A 396 12.97 -3.90 -10.43
C MET A 396 11.99 -3.16 -11.34
N ASN A 397 12.49 -2.26 -12.18
CA ASN A 397 11.66 -1.47 -13.08
C ASN A 397 11.16 -2.25 -14.32
N SER A 398 11.67 -3.46 -14.57
CA SER A 398 11.12 -4.35 -15.59
C SER A 398 9.83 -5.04 -15.16
N ALA A 399 9.48 -5.02 -13.86
CA ALA A 399 8.22 -5.47 -13.35
C ALA A 399 7.05 -4.61 -13.87
N TYR A 400 5.85 -5.19 -13.90
CA TYR A 400 4.68 -4.48 -14.39
C TYR A 400 4.43 -3.19 -13.60
N GLN A 401 4.20 -2.11 -14.33
CA GLN A 401 3.82 -0.81 -13.80
C GLN A 401 2.41 -0.48 -14.26
N LEU A 402 1.55 0.02 -13.36
CA LEU A 402 0.21 0.50 -13.74
C LEU A 402 0.32 1.58 -14.80
N GLN A 403 -0.55 1.52 -15.79
CA GLN A 403 -0.58 2.43 -16.94
C GLN A 403 -1.80 3.34 -16.96
N GLY A 404 -2.70 3.19 -15.97
CA GLY A 404 -3.99 3.86 -15.97
C GLY A 404 -4.93 3.39 -17.09
N LYS A 405 -4.63 2.27 -17.75
CA LYS A 405 -5.49 1.68 -18.77
C LYS A 405 -6.66 0.95 -18.14
N ILE A 406 -7.57 1.70 -17.52
CA ILE A 406 -8.73 1.18 -16.80
C ILE A 406 -9.89 0.99 -17.77
N GLU A 407 -10.21 -0.25 -18.11
CA GLU A 407 -11.28 -0.61 -19.03
C GLU A 407 -12.57 -1.06 -18.32
N VAL A 408 -12.43 -1.62 -17.11
CA VAL A 408 -13.56 -2.06 -16.26
C VAL A 408 -13.86 -1.03 -15.18
N PRO A 409 -15.09 -0.94 -14.65
CA PRO A 409 -15.38 -0.09 -13.51
C PRO A 409 -14.46 -0.41 -12.33
N THR A 410 -13.81 0.60 -11.82
CA THR A 410 -12.85 0.51 -10.71
C THR A 410 -13.25 1.49 -9.61
N ILE A 411 -13.34 1.01 -8.37
CA ILE A 411 -13.49 1.84 -7.18
C ILE A 411 -12.25 1.65 -6.32
N ALA A 412 -11.46 2.70 -6.16
CA ALA A 412 -10.32 2.68 -5.25
C ALA A 412 -10.73 3.23 -3.88
N LEU A 413 -10.44 2.49 -2.81
CA LEU A 413 -10.67 2.91 -1.43
C LEU A 413 -9.34 3.20 -0.76
N ALA A 414 -9.15 4.43 -0.26
CA ALA A 414 -7.90 4.83 0.39
C ALA A 414 -8.14 5.62 1.67
N ALA A 415 -7.37 5.31 2.72
CA ALA A 415 -7.37 6.07 3.97
C ALA A 415 -6.40 7.25 3.86
N THR A 416 -6.80 8.44 4.36
CA THR A 416 -6.01 9.66 4.19
C THR A 416 -4.79 9.73 5.12
N ALA A 417 -4.79 8.94 6.19
CA ALA A 417 -3.67 8.83 7.12
C ALA A 417 -3.12 7.39 7.21
N ASP A 418 -3.07 6.69 6.08
CA ASP A 418 -2.36 5.41 5.94
C ASP A 418 -0.85 5.69 5.83
N HIS A 419 -0.06 5.07 6.70
CA HIS A 419 1.38 5.31 6.80
C HIS A 419 2.25 4.30 6.05
N ILE A 420 1.65 3.26 5.49
CA ILE A 420 2.34 2.25 4.66
C ILE A 420 2.07 2.53 3.17
N THR A 421 0.80 2.69 2.81
CA THR A 421 0.38 3.03 1.46
C THR A 421 -0.42 4.34 1.49
N PRO A 422 0.27 5.50 1.55
CA PRO A 422 -0.39 6.79 1.66
C PRO A 422 -1.39 7.04 0.53
N ALA A 423 -2.42 7.82 0.81
CA ALA A 423 -3.49 8.16 -0.13
C ALA A 423 -2.98 8.69 -1.48
N GLY A 424 -1.78 9.24 -1.51
CA GLY A 424 -1.08 9.68 -2.73
C GLY A 424 -0.89 8.57 -3.78
N ALA A 425 -0.84 7.30 -3.38
CA ALA A 425 -0.79 6.18 -4.33
C ALA A 425 -2.10 6.04 -5.13
N ALA A 426 -3.25 6.15 -4.46
CA ALA A 426 -4.56 6.17 -5.14
C ALA A 426 -4.75 7.44 -6.00
N GLN A 427 -4.18 8.57 -5.57
CA GLN A 427 -4.15 9.80 -6.39
C GLN A 427 -3.26 9.62 -7.62
N TYR A 428 -2.13 8.95 -7.49
CA TYR A 428 -1.26 8.66 -8.64
C TYR A 428 -1.96 7.76 -9.67
N LEU A 429 -2.65 6.71 -9.22
CA LEU A 429 -3.50 5.89 -10.10
C LEU A 429 -4.52 6.74 -10.86
N LYS A 430 -5.16 7.70 -10.16
CA LYS A 430 -6.10 8.63 -10.80
C LYS A 430 -5.41 9.51 -11.85
N ASN A 431 -4.25 10.06 -11.54
CA ASN A 431 -3.50 10.90 -12.47
C ASN A 431 -3.08 10.10 -13.73
N GLN A 432 -2.63 8.86 -13.57
CA GLN A 432 -2.33 7.97 -14.69
C GLN A 432 -3.56 7.68 -15.54
N TYR A 433 -4.70 7.39 -14.89
CA TYR A 433 -5.96 7.17 -15.59
C TYR A 433 -6.43 8.41 -16.37
N ASP A 434 -6.40 9.58 -15.74
CA ASP A 434 -6.78 10.84 -16.39
C ASP A 434 -5.89 11.12 -17.62
N ALA A 435 -4.59 10.87 -17.50
CA ALA A 435 -3.66 10.97 -18.63
C ALA A 435 -3.96 9.93 -19.73
N ALA A 436 -4.28 8.70 -19.37
CA ALA A 436 -4.66 7.67 -20.33
C ALA A 436 -5.97 8.01 -21.07
N VAL A 437 -6.94 8.62 -20.38
CA VAL A 437 -8.18 9.13 -20.98
C VAL A 437 -7.89 10.29 -21.93
N ALA A 438 -7.08 11.26 -21.50
CA ALA A 438 -6.72 12.42 -22.33
C ALA A 438 -5.98 12.00 -23.61
N ASN A 439 -5.18 10.94 -23.55
CA ASN A 439 -4.45 10.38 -24.69
C ASN A 439 -5.27 9.35 -25.50
N GLY A 440 -6.55 9.13 -25.19
CA GLY A 440 -7.42 8.19 -25.88
C GLY A 440 -7.10 6.70 -25.66
N VAL A 441 -6.26 6.39 -24.69
CA VAL A 441 -5.86 5.00 -24.33
C VAL A 441 -6.90 4.33 -23.45
N ALA A 442 -7.59 5.09 -22.59
CA ALA A 442 -8.66 4.62 -21.72
C ALA A 442 -9.98 5.37 -21.97
N LYS A 443 -11.10 4.75 -21.58
CA LYS A 443 -12.43 5.39 -21.64
C LYS A 443 -12.69 6.14 -20.34
N SER A 444 -13.28 7.33 -20.43
CA SER A 444 -13.71 8.10 -19.25
C SER A 444 -14.80 7.39 -18.44
N GLY A 445 -14.94 7.77 -17.16
CA GLY A 445 -15.99 7.27 -16.26
C GLY A 445 -15.80 5.82 -15.79
N LYS A 446 -14.56 5.36 -15.67
CA LYS A 446 -14.21 4.01 -15.20
C LYS A 446 -13.56 3.97 -13.83
N LEU A 447 -13.01 5.09 -13.31
CA LEU A 447 -12.39 5.17 -12.00
C LEU A 447 -13.17 6.10 -11.06
N LEU A 448 -13.38 5.65 -9.83
CA LEU A 448 -13.93 6.42 -8.71
C LEU A 448 -13.04 6.19 -7.48
N ASN A 449 -12.51 7.26 -6.89
CA ASN A 449 -11.86 7.20 -5.60
C ASN A 449 -12.88 7.47 -4.49
N ILE A 450 -12.91 6.60 -3.48
CA ILE A 450 -13.59 6.79 -2.21
C ILE A 450 -12.50 6.93 -1.14
N TRP A 451 -12.60 8.00 -0.37
CA TRP A 451 -11.63 8.32 0.66
C TRP A 451 -12.20 7.99 2.04
N ASN A 452 -11.34 7.55 2.94
CA ASN A 452 -11.63 7.36 4.35
C ASN A 452 -10.78 8.34 5.17
N LYS A 453 -11.40 9.36 5.75
CA LYS A 453 -10.72 10.42 6.49
C LYS A 453 -11.00 10.25 7.98
N PRO A 454 -9.99 10.36 8.88
CA PRO A 454 -10.25 10.41 10.30
C PRO A 454 -11.02 11.68 10.68
N ASP A 455 -11.68 11.66 11.82
CA ASP A 455 -12.24 12.85 12.42
C ASP A 455 -11.15 13.90 12.65
N ASP A 456 -11.54 15.18 12.70
CA ASP A 456 -10.56 16.27 12.84
C ASP A 456 -9.94 16.30 14.24
N ALA A 457 -10.65 15.81 15.27
CA ALA A 457 -10.20 15.77 16.66
C ALA A 457 -10.56 14.44 17.31
N TYR A 458 -9.56 13.65 17.66
CA TYR A 458 -9.75 12.33 18.28
C TYR A 458 -8.68 11.98 19.33
N THR A 459 -7.63 12.78 19.48
CA THR A 459 -6.60 12.51 20.49
C THR A 459 -7.22 12.57 21.89
N GLU A 460 -7.05 11.51 22.66
CA GLU A 460 -7.52 11.44 24.03
C GLU A 460 -6.44 11.96 25.01
N PHE A 461 -6.89 12.58 26.09
CA PHE A 461 -6.01 13.13 27.12
C PHE A 461 -6.41 12.63 28.50
N SER A 462 -5.41 12.35 29.33
CA SER A 462 -5.60 12.09 30.75
C SER A 462 -6.06 13.37 31.51
N SER A 463 -6.51 13.21 32.73
CA SER A 463 -6.84 14.36 33.61
C SER A 463 -5.66 15.30 33.86
N ALA A 464 -4.42 14.82 33.65
CA ALA A 464 -3.21 15.63 33.76
C ALA A 464 -2.83 16.33 32.44
N GLY A 465 -3.64 16.18 31.36
CA GLY A 465 -3.38 16.76 30.05
C GLY A 465 -2.32 16.04 29.22
N ALA A 466 -1.89 14.85 29.62
CA ALA A 466 -1.00 14.02 28.81
C ALA A 466 -1.81 13.17 27.81
N PRO A 467 -1.33 13.01 26.56
CA PRO A 467 -2.01 12.14 25.60
C PRO A 467 -1.99 10.69 26.08
N VAL A 468 -3.07 9.96 25.81
CA VAL A 468 -3.22 8.55 26.14
C VAL A 468 -3.52 7.73 24.87
N ALA A 469 -3.07 6.48 24.87
CA ALA A 469 -3.35 5.59 23.76
C ALA A 469 -4.85 5.31 23.64
N GLN A 470 -5.36 5.29 22.41
CA GLN A 470 -6.75 4.97 22.13
C GLN A 470 -7.02 3.47 22.22
N THR A 471 -8.20 3.12 22.67
CA THR A 471 -8.67 1.74 22.73
C THR A 471 -9.18 1.23 21.38
N VAL A 472 -9.63 2.14 20.53
CA VAL A 472 -10.14 1.85 19.16
C VAL A 472 -9.45 2.78 18.18
N LYS A 473 -8.88 2.21 17.13
CA LYS A 473 -8.22 3.00 16.08
C LYS A 473 -9.27 3.81 15.32
N PRO A 474 -9.09 5.14 15.19
CA PRO A 474 -9.97 5.96 14.37
C PRO A 474 -9.99 5.51 12.91
N ASN A 475 -11.17 5.56 12.29
CA ASN A 475 -11.30 5.32 10.86
C ASN A 475 -10.40 6.28 10.07
N GLY A 476 -9.84 5.81 8.96
CA GLY A 476 -8.99 6.64 8.11
C GLY A 476 -7.54 6.80 8.60
N THR A 477 -7.18 6.19 9.75
CA THR A 477 -5.81 6.10 10.25
C THR A 477 -5.30 4.66 10.20
N GLY A 478 -3.99 4.48 10.14
CA GLY A 478 -3.38 3.16 10.10
C GLY A 478 -3.49 2.48 8.73
N HIS A 479 -2.69 1.43 8.56
CA HIS A 479 -2.61 0.73 7.28
C HIS A 479 -3.84 -0.12 7.01
N CYS A 480 -4.53 0.15 5.89
CA CYS A 480 -5.72 -0.57 5.44
C CYS A 480 -6.81 -0.73 6.52
N ASN A 481 -6.91 0.22 7.44
CA ASN A 481 -7.85 0.17 8.55
C ASN A 481 -9.26 0.60 8.10
N TYR A 482 -10.02 -0.38 7.63
CA TYR A 482 -11.43 -0.20 7.23
C TYR A 482 -12.34 -1.07 8.09
N THR A 483 -13.49 -0.54 8.47
CA THR A 483 -14.51 -1.34 9.15
C THR A 483 -15.16 -2.34 8.20
N THR A 484 -15.70 -3.42 8.74
CA THR A 484 -16.48 -4.39 7.96
C THR A 484 -17.65 -3.72 7.23
N SER A 485 -18.31 -2.72 7.84
CA SER A 485 -19.40 -1.98 7.22
C SER A 485 -18.93 -1.13 6.04
N GLN A 486 -17.79 -0.44 6.14
CA GLN A 486 -17.18 0.31 5.05
C GLN A 486 -16.84 -0.60 3.86
N ILE A 487 -16.20 -1.75 4.11
CA ILE A 487 -15.88 -2.72 3.07
C ILE A 487 -17.16 -3.25 2.41
N LEU A 488 -18.20 -3.58 3.18
CA LEU A 488 -19.49 -4.03 2.63
C LEU A 488 -20.19 -2.97 1.78
N ALA A 489 -20.15 -1.70 2.19
CA ALA A 489 -20.72 -0.59 1.44
C ALA A 489 -20.07 -0.49 0.05
N VAL A 490 -18.73 -0.50 0.02
CA VAL A 490 -17.96 -0.41 -1.23
C VAL A 490 -18.09 -1.69 -2.07
N ALA A 491 -18.12 -2.88 -1.45
CA ALA A 491 -18.32 -4.16 -2.15
C ALA A 491 -19.68 -4.22 -2.87
N LYS A 492 -20.74 -3.67 -2.27
CA LYS A 492 -22.06 -3.56 -2.94
C LYS A 492 -22.02 -2.60 -4.13
N LEU A 493 -21.31 -1.47 -4.00
CA LEU A 493 -21.15 -0.50 -5.09
C LEU A 493 -20.40 -1.13 -6.27
N ILE A 494 -19.27 -1.78 -6.03
CA ILE A 494 -18.47 -2.37 -7.10
C ILE A 494 -19.18 -3.59 -7.74
N ALA A 495 -19.90 -4.39 -6.97
CA ALA A 495 -20.72 -5.47 -7.53
C ALA A 495 -21.86 -4.96 -8.42
N SER A 496 -22.46 -3.82 -8.09
CA SER A 496 -23.43 -3.14 -8.95
C SER A 496 -22.75 -2.64 -10.24
N ALA A 497 -21.56 -2.07 -10.12
CA ALA A 497 -20.78 -1.63 -11.27
C ALA A 497 -20.37 -2.80 -12.18
N ALA A 498 -19.96 -3.94 -11.62
CA ALA A 498 -19.68 -5.16 -12.38
C ALA A 498 -20.87 -5.67 -13.20
N LYS A 499 -22.10 -5.58 -12.63
CA LYS A 499 -23.34 -5.99 -13.32
C LYS A 499 -23.69 -5.08 -14.49
N THR A 500 -23.47 -3.77 -14.35
CA THR A 500 -23.88 -2.76 -15.33
C THR A 500 -22.79 -2.36 -16.32
N GLY A 501 -21.52 -2.67 -16.02
CA GLY A 501 -20.35 -2.19 -16.75
C GLY A 501 -20.08 -0.69 -16.59
N LYS A 502 -20.76 -0.02 -15.63
CA LYS A 502 -20.68 1.43 -15.38
C LYS A 502 -20.51 1.70 -13.89
N LEU A 503 -19.80 2.76 -13.55
CA LEU A 503 -19.72 3.24 -12.17
C LEU A 503 -21.13 3.66 -11.67
N PRO A 504 -21.40 3.50 -10.36
CA PRO A 504 -22.63 3.97 -9.75
C PRO A 504 -22.77 5.50 -9.89
N SER A 505 -23.99 5.99 -9.97
CA SER A 505 -24.23 7.44 -9.94
C SER A 505 -23.82 8.03 -8.59
N ASN A 506 -23.50 9.34 -8.57
CA ASN A 506 -23.15 10.01 -7.31
C ASN A 506 -24.23 9.83 -6.22
N ARG A 507 -25.50 9.91 -6.58
CA ARG A 507 -26.62 9.64 -5.65
C ARG A 507 -26.56 8.22 -5.06
N ALA A 508 -26.22 7.22 -5.86
CA ALA A 508 -26.12 5.83 -5.39
C ALA A 508 -24.90 5.66 -4.47
N VAL A 509 -23.79 6.32 -4.79
CA VAL A 509 -22.57 6.32 -3.93
C VAL A 509 -22.90 6.96 -2.58
N GLN A 510 -23.46 8.19 -2.58
CA GLN A 510 -23.82 8.89 -1.34
C GLN A 510 -24.81 8.09 -0.48
N ALA A 511 -25.78 7.42 -1.11
CA ALA A 511 -26.72 6.57 -0.39
C ALA A 511 -26.06 5.32 0.23
N ALA A 512 -25.02 4.77 -0.41
CA ALA A 512 -24.31 3.59 0.08
C ALA A 512 -23.37 3.91 1.26
N ILE A 513 -22.77 5.10 1.26
CA ILE A 513 -21.81 5.51 2.30
C ILE A 513 -22.42 6.42 3.39
N LYS A 514 -23.73 6.69 3.35
CA LYS A 514 -24.40 7.65 4.26
C LYS A 514 -24.24 7.31 5.75
N ASP A 515 -24.14 6.02 6.08
CA ASP A 515 -24.01 5.53 7.45
C ASP A 515 -22.51 5.29 7.84
N GLU A 516 -21.60 5.67 6.94
CA GLU A 516 -20.14 5.57 7.09
C GLU A 516 -19.54 7.00 7.10
N PRO A 517 -19.59 7.74 8.21
CA PRO A 517 -19.31 9.19 8.24
C PRO A 517 -17.88 9.55 7.78
N ASN A 518 -16.96 8.62 7.90
CA ASN A 518 -15.57 8.83 7.49
C ASN A 518 -15.32 8.57 6.00
N LEU A 519 -16.28 7.93 5.29
CA LEU A 519 -16.20 7.76 3.84
C LEU A 519 -16.77 8.98 3.12
N PHE A 520 -16.01 9.47 2.14
CA PHE A 520 -16.46 10.57 1.28
C PHE A 520 -15.97 10.42 -0.16
N VAL A 521 -16.66 11.10 -1.06
CA VAL A 521 -16.26 11.31 -2.45
C VAL A 521 -16.28 12.80 -2.71
N ASP A 522 -15.13 13.32 -3.10
CA ASP A 522 -14.96 14.71 -3.54
C ASP A 522 -14.05 14.71 -4.79
N PRO A 523 -14.55 15.13 -5.95
CA PRO A 523 -13.74 15.20 -7.17
C PRO A 523 -12.61 16.22 -7.10
N ASN A 524 -12.67 17.16 -6.17
CA ASN A 524 -11.65 18.18 -5.96
C ASN A 524 -10.62 17.81 -4.89
N PHE A 525 -10.87 16.73 -4.13
CA PHE A 525 -9.90 16.26 -3.15
C PHE A 525 -8.77 15.53 -3.86
N ALA A 526 -7.55 16.05 -3.69
CA ALA A 526 -6.34 15.49 -4.25
C ALA A 526 -5.27 15.43 -3.15
N PRO A 527 -5.11 14.28 -2.49
CA PRO A 527 -4.03 14.11 -1.52
C PRO A 527 -2.67 14.24 -2.20
N PRO A 528 -1.63 14.72 -1.48
CA PRO A 528 -0.30 14.83 -2.04
C PRO A 528 0.21 13.47 -2.51
N LEU A 529 0.90 13.46 -3.64
CA LEU A 529 1.56 12.25 -4.15
C LEU A 529 2.66 11.80 -3.20
N LEU A 530 3.07 10.53 -3.30
CA LEU A 530 4.26 10.05 -2.59
C LEU A 530 5.47 10.90 -2.96
N LYS A 531 6.39 11.09 -2.02
CA LYS A 531 7.56 11.97 -2.19
C LYS A 531 8.45 11.59 -3.39
N PHE A 532 8.41 10.34 -3.79
CA PHE A 532 9.07 9.88 -5.02
C PHE A 532 8.46 10.48 -6.30
N ARG A 533 7.16 10.82 -6.27
CA ARG A 533 6.39 11.31 -7.41
C ARG A 533 6.28 12.85 -7.49
N GLN A 534 6.79 13.54 -6.48
CA GLN A 534 6.78 15.01 -6.37
C GLN A 534 7.98 15.69 -7.06
#